data_d50569ce24b5746d2b4daed5b42a8902
#
_entry.id   d50569ce24b5746d2b4daed5b42a8902
#
_cell.length_a   1.000
_cell.length_b   1.000
_cell.length_c   1.000
_cell.angle_alpha   90.00
_cell.angle_beta   90.00
_cell.angle_gamma   90.00
#
_symmetry.space_group_name_H-M   'P 1'
#
loop_
_entity.id
_entity.type
_entity.pdbx_description
1 polymer ?
#
loop_
_entity_poly.entity_id
_entity_poly.type
_entity_poly.pdbx_seq_one_letter_code
_entity_poly.pdbx_strand_id
1 'polypeptide(L)'
;LRKSIIHGDANEWNVLIKNGKVSSIIDFGDLVYSPLINEIAIAITYGSYDKEKPLDWALTLLKSYNKVLPLLEVEIKILYYLIAARLCVSLCNGAYSKKINPKNKYAFSSEKSGWKMLYKWLALNPIFVENTFRKALGFSDINKDSIKNVIERRHDVISPIISLSYDNPIIFERAAFQYMFDVHGNTFLDAYNNIPIVGHSHPKVFYDAKKQMSKLNTNTRYLYDNLTEYAEKILSKFPDSLNKIYFLNSGSEASDLAIRLAYSHTKLNKIMVLENGYHGHTQRGIDISDYKFNNKKGQGKKDYIIKVPMPNIYNGKYSKDDGSAGKMYAYDAIKEMEKFGSSVAGFICEPILGCGGQISLAKGYLKEIYTAIRAQGGVCISDEVQTGFGRLGDSFWGFEIHDVIPDIVVIGKPMGNGHPIGAVITSNEIAESFSKGVEFFSSFGGNPVSCAIGLSVLKIIEKENLQENAKVVGEFYISLFKKLQKKYKCIGDVRGKGLFIGVEIVKENLKEPDKILANKIKNELRNNNILIGTDGPNGNVLKTKPPLCFTKENAEMVVKNIEKILKKIKQAI
;
A
#
# COMPACT_ATOMS: atom_id res chain seq x y z
N LEU A 1 -10.12 25.36 -18.06
CA LEU A 1 -10.64 26.33 -17.10
C LEU A 1 -10.73 27.71 -17.76
N ARG A 2 -11.80 28.46 -17.46
CA ARG A 2 -11.95 29.85 -17.90
C ARG A 2 -10.86 30.71 -17.21
N LYS A 3 -10.30 31.65 -17.96
CA LYS A 3 -9.29 32.58 -17.48
C LYS A 3 -9.77 34.02 -17.59
N SER A 4 -9.33 34.87 -16.69
CA SER A 4 -9.57 36.30 -16.68
C SER A 4 -8.48 37.01 -15.89
N ILE A 5 -8.47 38.34 -15.95
CA ILE A 5 -7.75 39.13 -14.95
C ILE A 5 -8.53 38.99 -13.65
N ILE A 6 -7.84 38.57 -12.59
CA ILE A 6 -8.38 38.44 -11.23
C ILE A 6 -7.60 39.33 -10.29
N HIS A 7 -8.20 39.70 -9.16
CA HIS A 7 -7.54 40.51 -8.13
C HIS A 7 -6.32 39.78 -7.53
N GLY A 8 -6.44 38.46 -7.35
CA GLY A 8 -5.35 37.60 -6.91
C GLY A 8 -5.07 37.63 -5.40
N ASP A 9 -5.62 38.59 -4.67
CA ASP A 9 -5.47 38.72 -3.21
C ASP A 9 -6.75 39.27 -2.52
N ALA A 10 -7.88 38.66 -2.79
CA ALA A 10 -9.18 39.02 -2.21
C ALA A 10 -9.26 38.58 -0.74
N ASN A 11 -8.60 39.32 0.14
CA ASN A 11 -8.59 39.13 1.60
C ASN A 11 -9.40 40.20 2.32
N GLU A 12 -9.57 40.06 3.64
CA GLU A 12 -10.37 40.96 4.49
C GLU A 12 -9.78 42.38 4.61
N TRP A 13 -8.48 42.55 4.36
CA TRP A 13 -7.80 43.83 4.43
C TRP A 13 -7.97 44.66 3.15
N ASN A 14 -8.25 43.97 2.03
CA ASN A 14 -8.40 44.57 0.72
C ASN A 14 -9.84 44.93 0.37
N VAL A 15 -10.80 44.69 1.29
CA VAL A 15 -12.23 45.01 1.12
C VAL A 15 -12.66 46.05 2.16
N LEU A 16 -12.94 47.25 1.71
CA LEU A 16 -13.37 48.36 2.58
C LEU A 16 -14.91 48.33 2.74
N ILE A 17 -15.38 48.46 3.98
CA ILE A 17 -16.79 48.45 4.33
C ILE A 17 -17.19 49.80 4.92
N LYS A 18 -18.30 50.39 4.43
CA LYS A 18 -18.93 51.57 4.98
C LYS A 18 -20.41 51.33 5.13
N ASN A 19 -20.93 51.56 6.34
CA ASN A 19 -22.37 51.37 6.67
C ASN A 19 -22.87 49.92 6.33
N GLY A 20 -22.06 48.89 6.61
CA GLY A 20 -22.42 47.51 6.35
C GLY A 20 -22.42 47.08 4.87
N LYS A 21 -21.94 47.91 3.98
CA LYS A 21 -21.82 47.64 2.55
C LYS A 21 -20.36 47.77 2.09
N VAL A 22 -19.96 46.95 1.11
CA VAL A 22 -18.69 47.10 0.45
C VAL A 22 -18.62 48.45 -0.24
N SER A 23 -17.68 49.30 0.14
CA SER A 23 -17.47 50.63 -0.43
C SER A 23 -16.35 50.67 -1.47
N SER A 24 -15.34 49.85 -1.31
CA SER A 24 -14.19 49.78 -2.24
C SER A 24 -13.46 48.45 -2.09
N ILE A 25 -12.75 48.08 -3.14
CA ILE A 25 -11.69 47.08 -3.15
C ILE A 25 -10.39 47.79 -3.44
N ILE A 26 -9.30 47.47 -2.74
CA ILE A 26 -8.00 48.11 -2.84
C ILE A 26 -6.90 47.07 -3.04
N ASP A 27 -5.67 47.54 -3.27
CA ASP A 27 -4.48 46.71 -3.45
C ASP A 27 -4.50 45.82 -4.69
N PHE A 28 -4.46 46.46 -5.84
CA PHE A 28 -4.42 45.79 -7.14
C PHE A 28 -3.03 45.33 -7.57
N GLY A 29 -2.06 45.28 -6.64
CA GLY A 29 -0.68 44.88 -6.92
C GLY A 29 -0.50 43.44 -7.38
N ASP A 30 -1.44 42.57 -7.00
CA ASP A 30 -1.44 41.13 -7.33
C ASP A 30 -2.36 40.77 -8.53
N LEU A 31 -2.81 41.77 -9.30
CA LEU A 31 -3.59 41.52 -10.53
C LEU A 31 -2.87 40.56 -11.46
N VAL A 32 -3.54 39.48 -11.84
CA VAL A 32 -2.93 38.45 -12.69
C VAL A 32 -3.95 37.82 -13.65
N TYR A 33 -3.52 37.50 -14.87
CA TYR A 33 -4.30 36.68 -15.79
C TYR A 33 -4.20 35.21 -15.41
N SER A 34 -5.24 34.69 -14.76
CA SER A 34 -5.24 33.38 -14.09
C SER A 34 -6.57 32.65 -14.30
N PRO A 35 -6.67 31.33 -13.99
CA PRO A 35 -7.97 30.66 -13.89
C PRO A 35 -8.92 31.42 -12.97
N LEU A 36 -10.10 31.72 -13.48
CA LEU A 36 -11.11 32.54 -12.80
C LEU A 36 -11.53 31.95 -11.44
N ILE A 37 -11.54 30.64 -11.32
CA ILE A 37 -11.85 29.92 -10.08
C ILE A 37 -10.88 30.22 -8.93
N ASN A 38 -9.67 30.69 -9.22
CA ASN A 38 -8.70 31.06 -8.19
C ASN A 38 -9.17 32.26 -7.36
N GLU A 39 -9.93 33.19 -7.95
CA GLU A 39 -10.47 34.34 -7.22
C GLU A 39 -11.37 33.93 -6.04
N ILE A 40 -12.37 33.09 -6.30
CA ILE A 40 -13.24 32.60 -5.24
C ILE A 40 -12.52 31.65 -4.27
N ALA A 41 -11.53 30.89 -4.74
CA ALA A 41 -10.72 30.05 -3.86
C ALA A 41 -9.93 30.89 -2.84
N ILE A 42 -9.35 32.02 -3.27
CA ILE A 42 -8.63 32.96 -2.42
C ILE A 42 -9.58 33.62 -1.42
N ALA A 43 -10.73 34.13 -1.89
CA ALA A 43 -11.73 34.75 -1.03
C ALA A 43 -12.27 33.80 0.04
N ILE A 44 -12.55 32.53 -0.31
CA ILE A 44 -12.96 31.49 0.64
C ILE A 44 -11.85 31.23 1.66
N THR A 45 -10.59 31.14 1.22
CA THR A 45 -9.47 30.88 2.12
C THR A 45 -9.40 31.90 3.26
N TYR A 46 -9.38 33.17 2.95
CA TYR A 46 -9.26 34.23 3.95
C TYR A 46 -10.57 34.48 4.70
N GLY A 47 -11.72 34.46 4.02
CA GLY A 47 -13.04 34.62 4.63
C GLY A 47 -13.41 33.51 5.62
N SER A 48 -12.70 32.38 5.57
CA SER A 48 -12.90 31.24 6.48
C SER A 48 -11.90 31.19 7.64
N TYR A 49 -10.93 32.12 7.72
CA TYR A 49 -10.00 32.18 8.85
C TYR A 49 -10.74 32.35 10.18
N ASP A 50 -10.23 31.66 11.20
CA ASP A 50 -10.76 31.65 12.58
C ASP A 50 -12.23 31.24 12.74
N LYS A 51 -12.87 30.76 11.68
CA LYS A 51 -14.22 30.24 11.75
C LYS A 51 -14.23 28.85 12.37
N GLU A 52 -15.26 28.57 13.17
CA GLU A 52 -15.44 27.26 13.79
C GLU A 52 -15.76 26.20 12.72
N LYS A 53 -16.65 26.55 11.78
CA LYS A 53 -17.08 25.71 10.66
C LYS A 53 -16.72 26.38 9.32
N PRO A 54 -15.48 26.20 8.83
CA PRO A 54 -15.02 26.89 7.62
C PRO A 54 -15.82 26.54 6.37
N LEU A 55 -16.39 25.33 6.28
CA LEU A 55 -17.21 24.91 5.14
C LEU A 55 -18.51 25.72 5.02
N ASP A 56 -19.17 26.10 6.13
CA ASP A 56 -20.39 26.89 6.10
C ASP A 56 -20.15 28.31 5.55
N TRP A 57 -18.99 28.88 5.91
CA TRP A 57 -18.55 30.18 5.37
C TRP A 57 -18.16 30.07 3.90
N ALA A 58 -17.46 29.00 3.52
CA ALA A 58 -17.15 28.71 2.12
C ALA A 58 -18.42 28.64 1.26
N LEU A 59 -19.47 27.97 1.74
CA LEU A 59 -20.77 27.89 1.06
C LEU A 59 -21.45 29.24 0.90
N THR A 60 -21.36 30.09 1.91
CA THR A 60 -21.94 31.43 1.86
C THR A 60 -21.29 32.27 0.78
N LEU A 61 -19.96 32.30 0.75
CA LEU A 61 -19.19 33.03 -0.27
C LEU A 61 -19.44 32.44 -1.67
N LEU A 62 -19.40 31.11 -1.79
CA LEU A 62 -19.59 30.41 -3.04
C LEU A 62 -20.96 30.70 -3.67
N LYS A 63 -22.05 30.63 -2.88
CA LYS A 63 -23.40 30.94 -3.33
C LYS A 63 -23.54 32.40 -3.78
N SER A 64 -22.92 33.32 -3.05
CA SER A 64 -22.95 34.75 -3.38
C SER A 64 -22.18 35.04 -4.67
N TYR A 65 -21.01 34.46 -4.83
CA TYR A 65 -20.21 34.57 -6.04
C TYR A 65 -20.93 33.98 -7.26
N ASN A 66 -21.52 32.80 -7.12
CA ASN A 66 -22.21 32.10 -8.21
C ASN A 66 -23.45 32.85 -8.73
N LYS A 67 -24.09 33.70 -7.91
CA LYS A 67 -25.20 34.56 -8.37
C LYS A 67 -24.76 35.61 -9.39
N VAL A 68 -23.51 36.09 -9.27
CA VAL A 68 -22.96 37.12 -10.16
C VAL A 68 -22.22 36.45 -11.32
N LEU A 69 -21.45 35.42 -11.03
CA LEU A 69 -20.64 34.69 -12.02
C LEU A 69 -20.82 33.17 -11.83
N PRO A 70 -21.76 32.58 -12.60
CA PRO A 70 -22.03 31.15 -12.48
C PRO A 70 -20.77 30.30 -12.74
N LEU A 71 -20.47 29.35 -11.83
CA LEU A 71 -19.36 28.43 -11.91
C LEU A 71 -19.70 27.24 -12.80
N LEU A 72 -18.68 26.71 -13.47
CA LEU A 72 -18.76 25.47 -14.22
C LEU A 72 -18.49 24.26 -13.32
N GLU A 73 -19.05 23.12 -13.66
CA GLU A 73 -18.89 21.86 -12.92
C GLU A 73 -17.41 21.48 -12.75
N VAL A 74 -16.59 21.66 -13.80
CA VAL A 74 -15.15 21.40 -13.77
C VAL A 74 -14.39 22.31 -12.81
N GLU A 75 -14.89 23.51 -12.55
CA GLU A 75 -14.31 24.47 -11.60
C GLU A 75 -14.62 24.06 -10.15
N ILE A 76 -15.82 23.54 -9.90
CA ILE A 76 -16.22 23.04 -8.57
C ILE A 76 -15.36 21.84 -8.16
N LYS A 77 -15.07 20.95 -9.10
CA LYS A 77 -14.26 19.74 -8.89
C LYS A 77 -12.87 20.01 -8.28
N ILE A 78 -12.28 21.15 -8.57
CA ILE A 78 -10.92 21.50 -8.12
C ILE A 78 -10.89 22.50 -6.97
N LEU A 79 -12.04 23.10 -6.62
CA LEU A 79 -12.11 24.22 -5.67
C LEU A 79 -11.57 23.85 -4.27
N TYR A 80 -11.87 22.64 -3.76
CA TYR A 80 -11.31 22.14 -2.49
C TYR A 80 -9.80 22.22 -2.47
N TYR A 81 -9.15 21.77 -3.55
CA TYR A 81 -7.69 21.71 -3.66
C TYR A 81 -7.07 23.10 -3.84
N LEU A 82 -7.74 24.01 -4.53
CA LEU A 82 -7.28 25.39 -4.71
C LEU A 82 -7.27 26.15 -3.39
N ILE A 83 -8.29 25.95 -2.55
CA ILE A 83 -8.35 26.53 -1.19
C ILE A 83 -7.19 26.00 -0.35
N ALA A 84 -6.96 24.67 -0.34
CA ALA A 84 -5.83 24.06 0.36
C ALA A 84 -4.48 24.58 -0.17
N ALA A 85 -4.32 24.69 -1.50
CA ALA A 85 -3.13 25.21 -2.13
C ALA A 85 -2.85 26.68 -1.74
N ARG A 86 -3.88 27.54 -1.72
CA ARG A 86 -3.71 28.93 -1.28
C ARG A 86 -3.26 29.02 0.18
N LEU A 87 -3.81 28.18 1.08
CA LEU A 87 -3.36 28.10 2.47
C LEU A 87 -1.88 27.71 2.54
N CYS A 88 -1.44 26.70 1.80
CA CYS A 88 -0.04 26.30 1.75
C CYS A 88 0.87 27.43 1.24
N VAL A 89 0.48 28.10 0.16
CA VAL A 89 1.24 29.24 -0.39
C VAL A 89 1.36 30.38 0.64
N SER A 90 0.25 30.75 1.29
CA SER A 90 0.24 31.81 2.31
C SER A 90 1.18 31.45 3.48
N LEU A 91 1.14 30.21 3.99
CA LEU A 91 1.99 29.75 5.08
C LEU A 91 3.47 29.68 4.68
N CYS A 92 3.80 29.21 3.48
CA CYS A 92 5.16 29.16 2.97
C CYS A 92 5.74 30.58 2.79
N ASN A 93 4.96 31.50 2.23
CA ASN A 93 5.36 32.90 2.05
C ASN A 93 5.57 33.59 3.41
N GLY A 94 4.68 33.36 4.38
CA GLY A 94 4.81 33.85 5.74
C GLY A 94 6.10 33.34 6.41
N ALA A 95 6.38 32.04 6.32
CA ALA A 95 7.59 31.44 6.86
C ALA A 95 8.87 31.98 6.19
N TYR A 96 8.84 32.16 4.87
CA TYR A 96 9.94 32.75 4.11
C TYR A 96 10.19 34.24 4.51
N SER A 97 9.13 35.04 4.59
CA SER A 97 9.20 36.45 5.02
C SER A 97 9.77 36.59 6.44
N LYS A 98 9.35 35.72 7.36
CA LYS A 98 9.86 35.64 8.74
C LYS A 98 11.36 35.33 8.78
N LYS A 99 11.86 34.49 7.88
CA LYS A 99 13.28 34.14 7.78
C LYS A 99 14.11 35.33 7.27
N ILE A 100 13.59 36.06 6.27
CA ILE A 100 14.32 37.19 5.66
C ILE A 100 14.24 38.45 6.53
N ASN A 101 13.06 38.78 7.04
CA ASN A 101 12.82 39.98 7.83
C ASN A 101 11.97 39.67 9.08
N PRO A 102 12.60 39.15 10.15
CA PRO A 102 11.89 38.76 11.37
C PRO A 102 11.26 39.94 12.14
N LYS A 103 11.62 41.16 11.81
CA LYS A 103 11.04 42.38 12.42
C LYS A 103 9.70 42.78 11.79
N ASN A 104 9.41 42.34 10.57
CA ASN A 104 8.14 42.63 9.91
C ASN A 104 7.03 41.67 10.38
N LYS A 105 6.47 41.96 11.55
CA LYS A 105 5.40 41.13 12.16
C LYS A 105 4.13 41.05 11.30
N TYR A 106 3.86 42.03 10.45
CA TYR A 106 2.69 42.02 9.56
C TYR A 106 2.74 40.88 8.55
N ALA A 107 3.89 40.60 7.96
CA ALA A 107 4.06 39.60 6.90
C ALA A 107 3.76 38.14 7.34
N PHE A 108 3.64 37.87 8.64
CA PHE A 108 3.30 36.58 9.19
C PHE A 108 2.22 36.63 10.29
N SER A 109 1.45 37.74 10.34
CA SER A 109 0.37 37.92 11.30
C SER A 109 -0.72 36.85 11.20
N SER A 110 -0.98 36.35 10.00
CA SER A 110 -1.97 35.30 9.71
C SER A 110 -1.47 33.86 9.87
N GLU A 111 -0.18 33.65 10.26
CA GLU A 111 0.43 32.30 10.33
C GLU A 111 -0.38 31.34 11.21
N LYS A 112 -0.76 31.78 12.43
CA LYS A 112 -1.53 30.94 13.39
C LYS A 112 -2.92 30.58 12.85
N SER A 113 -3.64 31.55 12.30
CA SER A 113 -4.97 31.35 11.72
C SER A 113 -4.90 30.49 10.47
N GLY A 114 -3.85 30.69 9.64
CA GLY A 114 -3.59 29.89 8.44
C GLY A 114 -3.38 28.40 8.77
N TRP A 115 -2.51 28.09 9.74
CA TRP A 115 -2.31 26.70 10.18
C TRP A 115 -3.58 26.09 10.73
N LYS A 116 -4.31 26.81 11.59
CA LYS A 116 -5.58 26.33 12.15
C LYS A 116 -6.60 26.04 11.06
N MET A 117 -6.71 26.92 10.06
CA MET A 117 -7.61 26.75 8.92
C MET A 117 -7.18 25.55 8.05
N LEU A 118 -5.88 25.42 7.76
CA LEU A 118 -5.34 24.31 6.96
C LEU A 118 -5.67 22.96 7.59
N TYR A 119 -5.43 22.79 8.89
CA TYR A 119 -5.77 21.53 9.58
C TYR A 119 -7.27 21.25 9.57
N LYS A 120 -8.12 22.27 9.80
CA LYS A 120 -9.58 22.10 9.72
C LYS A 120 -10.04 21.74 8.31
N TRP A 121 -9.44 22.38 7.28
CA TRP A 121 -9.80 22.13 5.89
C TRP A 121 -9.38 20.73 5.43
N LEU A 122 -8.15 20.31 5.73
CA LEU A 122 -7.65 18.98 5.37
C LEU A 122 -8.34 17.84 6.14
N ALA A 123 -8.95 18.12 7.28
CA ALA A 123 -9.79 17.15 8.00
C ALA A 123 -11.13 16.87 7.29
N LEU A 124 -11.56 17.75 6.37
CA LEU A 124 -12.76 17.55 5.57
C LEU A 124 -12.46 16.58 4.41
N ASN A 125 -13.38 15.64 4.17
CA ASN A 125 -13.27 14.76 3.02
C ASN A 125 -13.47 15.54 1.71
N PRO A 126 -12.59 15.46 0.71
CA PRO A 126 -12.68 16.23 -0.53
C PRO A 126 -13.92 15.91 -1.36
N ILE A 127 -14.38 14.65 -1.34
CA ILE A 127 -15.62 14.24 -2.04
C ILE A 127 -16.85 14.82 -1.34
N PHE A 128 -16.87 14.78 0.00
CA PHE A 128 -17.93 15.40 0.79
C PHE A 128 -18.03 16.91 0.51
N VAL A 129 -16.90 17.61 0.48
CA VAL A 129 -16.87 19.05 0.19
C VAL A 129 -17.33 19.33 -1.25
N GLU A 130 -16.82 18.58 -2.23
CA GLU A 130 -17.24 18.72 -3.63
C GLU A 130 -18.75 18.49 -3.78
N ASN A 131 -19.31 17.41 -3.22
CA ASN A 131 -20.75 17.14 -3.27
C ASN A 131 -21.57 18.24 -2.56
N THR A 132 -21.04 18.76 -1.46
CA THR A 132 -21.69 19.88 -0.74
C THR A 132 -21.72 21.15 -1.60
N PHE A 133 -20.63 21.48 -2.29
CA PHE A 133 -20.58 22.60 -3.25
C PHE A 133 -21.52 22.38 -4.44
N ARG A 134 -21.49 21.19 -5.03
CA ARG A 134 -22.36 20.79 -6.15
C ARG A 134 -23.84 20.97 -5.78
N LYS A 135 -24.26 20.41 -4.66
CA LYS A 135 -25.61 20.53 -4.14
C LYS A 135 -26.00 21.99 -3.90
N ALA A 136 -25.11 22.79 -3.33
CA ALA A 136 -25.35 24.20 -3.04
C ALA A 136 -25.57 25.05 -4.29
N LEU A 137 -25.04 24.61 -5.44
CA LEU A 137 -25.11 25.28 -6.75
C LEU A 137 -26.07 24.58 -7.74
N GLY A 138 -26.80 23.56 -7.31
CA GLY A 138 -27.81 22.87 -8.13
C GLY A 138 -27.25 21.79 -9.07
N PHE A 139 -26.01 21.40 -8.91
CA PHE A 139 -25.42 20.28 -9.66
C PHE A 139 -25.73 18.93 -8.99
N SER A 140 -25.68 17.87 -9.78
CA SER A 140 -25.83 16.50 -9.29
C SER A 140 -24.61 16.04 -8.49
N ASP A 141 -24.81 15.11 -7.54
CA ASP A 141 -23.72 14.43 -6.84
C ASP A 141 -22.81 13.68 -7.81
N ILE A 142 -21.55 13.44 -7.40
CA ILE A 142 -20.52 12.79 -8.24
C ILE A 142 -20.97 11.41 -8.72
N ASN A 143 -21.65 10.65 -7.88
CA ASN A 143 -22.16 9.33 -8.24
C ASN A 143 -23.60 9.15 -7.77
N LYS A 144 -24.48 8.77 -8.71
CA LYS A 144 -25.89 8.50 -8.45
C LYS A 144 -26.23 7.01 -8.34
N ASP A 145 -25.31 6.13 -8.76
CA ASP A 145 -25.56 4.70 -8.76
C ASP A 145 -25.59 4.14 -7.33
N SER A 146 -26.61 3.35 -7.03
CA SER A 146 -26.64 2.58 -5.78
C SER A 146 -25.58 1.50 -5.81
N ILE A 147 -25.07 1.11 -4.63
CA ILE A 147 -24.12 -0.02 -4.50
C ILE A 147 -24.68 -1.28 -5.18
N LYS A 148 -25.99 -1.50 -5.06
CA LYS A 148 -26.69 -2.63 -5.70
C LYS A 148 -26.52 -2.60 -7.22
N ASN A 149 -26.83 -1.48 -7.86
CA ASN A 149 -26.69 -1.33 -9.32
C ASN A 149 -25.25 -1.54 -9.80
N VAL A 150 -24.25 -1.03 -9.04
CA VAL A 150 -22.84 -1.22 -9.37
C VAL A 150 -22.44 -2.70 -9.26
N ILE A 151 -22.94 -3.42 -8.26
CA ILE A 151 -22.70 -4.86 -8.10
C ILE A 151 -23.36 -5.66 -9.23
N GLU A 152 -24.62 -5.35 -9.57
CA GLU A 152 -25.34 -6.02 -10.68
C GLU A 152 -24.57 -5.83 -11.99
N ARG A 153 -24.29 -4.61 -12.39
CA ARG A 153 -23.46 -4.32 -13.60
C ARG A 153 -22.10 -5.00 -13.58
N ARG A 154 -21.46 -5.09 -12.39
CA ARG A 154 -20.19 -5.81 -12.24
C ARG A 154 -20.36 -7.30 -12.53
N HIS A 155 -21.42 -7.93 -12.00
CA HIS A 155 -21.65 -9.36 -12.17
C HIS A 155 -22.07 -9.74 -13.60
N ASP A 156 -22.69 -8.79 -14.33
CA ASP A 156 -23.04 -8.98 -15.75
C ASP A 156 -21.81 -9.17 -16.65
N VAL A 157 -20.68 -8.54 -16.30
CA VAL A 157 -19.50 -8.50 -17.18
C VAL A 157 -18.21 -9.02 -16.52
N ILE A 158 -18.16 -9.15 -15.21
CA ILE A 158 -17.00 -9.65 -14.45
C ILE A 158 -17.40 -10.90 -13.69
N SER A 159 -16.65 -12.00 -13.88
CA SER A 159 -16.91 -13.26 -13.22
C SER A 159 -17.02 -13.09 -11.69
N PRO A 160 -18.06 -13.64 -11.05
CA PRO A 160 -18.28 -13.55 -9.59
C PRO A 160 -17.21 -14.30 -8.77
N ILE A 161 -16.33 -15.08 -9.40
CA ILE A 161 -15.17 -15.68 -8.73
C ILE A 161 -14.18 -14.62 -8.20
N ILE A 162 -14.22 -13.40 -8.78
CA ILE A 162 -13.46 -12.24 -8.28
C ILE A 162 -14.26 -11.61 -7.14
N SER A 163 -14.03 -12.14 -5.93
CA SER A 163 -14.78 -11.80 -4.71
C SER A 163 -14.53 -10.35 -4.24
N LEU A 164 -15.52 -9.82 -3.53
CA LEU A 164 -15.43 -8.56 -2.78
C LEU A 164 -14.96 -8.84 -1.34
N SER A 165 -14.29 -7.87 -0.73
CA SER A 165 -13.60 -8.07 0.56
C SER A 165 -14.50 -7.96 1.79
N TYR A 166 -15.63 -7.25 1.69
CA TYR A 166 -16.50 -6.91 2.82
C TYR A 166 -17.96 -7.27 2.52
N ASP A 167 -18.73 -7.59 3.57
CA ASP A 167 -20.15 -7.89 3.46
C ASP A 167 -20.94 -6.71 2.87
N ASN A 168 -20.55 -5.49 3.27
CA ASN A 168 -21.03 -4.24 2.65
C ASN A 168 -19.92 -3.65 1.78
N PRO A 169 -19.92 -3.86 0.47
CA PRO A 169 -18.91 -3.33 -0.45
C PRO A 169 -18.86 -1.80 -0.45
N ILE A 170 -17.75 -1.25 -0.92
CA ILE A 170 -17.48 0.18 -0.94
C ILE A 170 -17.17 0.61 -2.37
N ILE A 171 -17.74 1.74 -2.80
CA ILE A 171 -17.37 2.38 -4.07
C ILE A 171 -16.38 3.49 -3.74
N PHE A 172 -15.11 3.26 -4.02
CA PHE A 172 -14.07 4.27 -3.87
C PHE A 172 -13.96 5.14 -5.11
N GLU A 173 -13.80 6.44 -4.90
CA GLU A 173 -13.63 7.43 -5.97
C GLU A 173 -12.20 7.98 -6.00
N ARG A 174 -11.58 8.19 -4.84
CA ARG A 174 -10.23 8.77 -4.71
C ARG A 174 -9.47 8.11 -3.58
N ALA A 175 -8.15 8.31 -3.60
CA ALA A 175 -7.29 7.91 -2.49
C ALA A 175 -6.08 8.86 -2.40
N ALA A 176 -5.50 9.00 -1.20
CA ALA A 176 -4.28 9.76 -0.95
C ALA A 176 -3.52 9.15 0.24
N PHE A 177 -2.26 8.81 0.05
CA PHE A 177 -1.38 8.21 1.07
C PHE A 177 -2.02 6.98 1.73
N GLN A 178 -2.32 7.01 3.03
CA GLN A 178 -2.97 5.92 3.76
C GLN A 178 -4.50 6.04 3.81
N TYR A 179 -5.12 6.95 3.08
CA TYR A 179 -6.56 7.17 3.09
C TYR A 179 -7.21 6.89 1.74
N MET A 180 -8.42 6.34 1.79
CA MET A 180 -9.29 6.14 0.63
C MET A 180 -10.63 6.83 0.87
N PHE A 181 -11.19 7.42 -0.17
CA PHE A 181 -12.42 8.22 -0.11
C PHE A 181 -13.49 7.58 -0.97
N ASP A 182 -14.64 7.31 -0.36
CA ASP A 182 -15.79 6.77 -1.10
C ASP A 182 -16.61 7.87 -1.78
N VAL A 183 -17.53 7.46 -2.65
CA VAL A 183 -18.42 8.36 -3.37
C VAL A 183 -19.41 9.12 -2.47
N HIS A 184 -19.61 8.64 -1.24
CA HIS A 184 -20.51 9.28 -0.26
C HIS A 184 -19.80 10.29 0.64
N GLY A 185 -18.48 10.45 0.49
CA GLY A 185 -17.71 11.40 1.27
C GLY A 185 -17.19 10.82 2.61
N ASN A 186 -17.15 9.51 2.76
CA ASN A 186 -16.50 8.88 3.90
C ASN A 186 -14.99 8.73 3.65
N THR A 187 -14.20 8.95 4.68
CA THR A 187 -12.75 8.74 4.66
C THR A 187 -12.41 7.42 5.34
N PHE A 188 -11.80 6.51 4.61
CA PHE A 188 -11.36 5.22 5.11
C PHE A 188 -9.85 5.22 5.35
N LEU A 189 -9.44 4.76 6.54
CA LEU A 189 -8.03 4.45 6.83
C LEU A 189 -7.67 3.09 6.23
N ASP A 190 -6.68 3.06 5.35
CA ASP A 190 -6.20 1.84 4.72
C ASP A 190 -5.12 1.18 5.59
N ALA A 191 -5.52 0.25 6.43
CA ALA A 191 -4.62 -0.62 7.19
C ALA A 191 -4.41 -1.99 6.52
N TYR A 192 -4.76 -2.13 5.23
CA TYR A 192 -4.84 -3.42 4.53
C TYR A 192 -3.93 -3.55 3.31
N ASN A 193 -3.90 -2.53 2.44
CA ASN A 193 -3.30 -2.67 1.11
C ASN A 193 -1.78 -2.55 1.12
N ASN A 194 -1.10 -3.64 0.79
CA ASN A 194 0.36 -3.69 0.67
C ASN A 194 0.90 -3.33 -0.73
N ILE A 195 0.02 -2.93 -1.65
CA ILE A 195 0.37 -2.57 -3.03
C ILE A 195 0.89 -1.13 -3.11
N PRO A 196 0.15 -0.10 -2.62
CA PRO A 196 0.61 1.29 -2.67
C PRO A 196 1.61 1.57 -1.54
N ILE A 197 2.83 1.06 -1.70
CA ILE A 197 3.83 1.04 -0.61
C ILE A 197 4.19 2.43 -0.10
N VAL A 198 4.32 3.42 -0.99
CA VAL A 198 4.61 4.82 -0.62
C VAL A 198 3.33 5.65 -0.41
N GLY A 199 2.16 4.98 -0.43
CA GLY A 199 0.85 5.61 -0.31
C GLY A 199 0.11 5.75 -1.63
N HIS A 200 -1.22 5.75 -1.53
CA HIS A 200 -2.10 5.94 -2.69
C HIS A 200 -1.84 7.27 -3.37
N SER A 201 -1.91 7.28 -4.70
CA SER A 201 -1.85 8.49 -5.54
C SER A 201 -0.69 9.43 -5.19
N HIS A 202 0.47 8.88 -4.82
CA HIS A 202 1.63 9.68 -4.42
C HIS A 202 2.02 10.66 -5.53
N PRO A 203 2.11 12.00 -5.26
CA PRO A 203 2.28 13.02 -6.29
C PRO A 203 3.52 12.83 -7.17
N LYS A 204 4.64 12.41 -6.56
CA LYS A 204 5.91 12.20 -7.28
C LYS A 204 5.83 11.01 -8.23
N VAL A 205 5.18 9.91 -7.81
CA VAL A 205 4.96 8.74 -8.69
C VAL A 205 4.11 9.14 -9.89
N PHE A 206 3.03 9.88 -9.66
CA PHE A 206 2.16 10.38 -10.73
C PHE A 206 2.92 11.31 -11.69
N TYR A 207 3.70 12.26 -11.16
CA TYR A 207 4.47 13.21 -11.96
C TYR A 207 5.47 12.50 -12.87
N ASP A 208 6.27 11.56 -12.33
CA ASP A 208 7.29 10.83 -13.08
C ASP A 208 6.67 9.91 -14.13
N ALA A 209 5.57 9.22 -13.79
CA ALA A 209 4.81 8.42 -14.73
C ALA A 209 4.28 9.26 -15.91
N LYS A 210 3.61 10.38 -15.62
CA LYS A 210 3.09 11.29 -16.64
C LYS A 210 4.20 11.84 -17.53
N LYS A 211 5.31 12.30 -16.95
CA LYS A 211 6.47 12.83 -17.68
C LYS A 211 7.04 11.79 -18.64
N GLN A 212 7.21 10.55 -18.19
CA GLN A 212 7.75 9.49 -19.02
C GLN A 212 6.75 9.06 -20.10
N MET A 213 5.47 8.92 -19.77
CA MET A 213 4.42 8.53 -20.71
C MET A 213 4.26 9.54 -21.85
N SER A 214 4.45 10.83 -21.58
CA SER A 214 4.42 11.88 -22.62
C SER A 214 5.66 11.90 -23.51
N LYS A 215 6.72 11.14 -23.15
CA LYS A 215 7.98 11.09 -23.89
C LYS A 215 8.12 9.82 -24.74
N LEU A 216 8.03 8.67 -24.10
CA LEU A 216 8.22 7.35 -24.73
C LEU A 216 7.70 6.24 -23.83
N ASN A 217 6.95 5.30 -24.39
CA ASN A 217 6.70 3.99 -23.79
C ASN A 217 6.81 2.90 -24.86
N THR A 218 7.73 1.95 -24.68
CA THR A 218 8.05 0.89 -25.66
C THR A 218 8.61 -0.34 -24.94
N ASN A 219 9.11 -1.31 -25.69
CA ASN A 219 9.68 -2.55 -25.15
C ASN A 219 11.23 -2.51 -25.05
N THR A 220 11.80 -3.49 -24.37
CA THR A 220 13.24 -3.59 -24.08
C THR A 220 14.13 -3.98 -25.26
N ARG A 221 13.59 -4.14 -26.46
CA ARG A 221 14.39 -4.34 -27.68
C ARG A 221 15.04 -3.06 -28.19
N TYR A 222 14.67 -1.91 -27.61
CA TYR A 222 15.28 -0.61 -27.87
C TYR A 222 16.06 -0.12 -26.65
N LEU A 223 17.07 0.71 -26.86
CA LEU A 223 17.86 1.28 -25.78
C LEU A 223 17.19 2.54 -25.22
N TYR A 224 17.14 2.63 -23.90
CA TYR A 224 16.73 3.81 -23.15
C TYR A 224 17.30 3.76 -21.73
N ASP A 225 17.74 4.90 -21.22
CA ASP A 225 18.54 5.01 -19.99
C ASP A 225 17.84 4.55 -18.73
N ASN A 226 16.53 4.84 -18.57
CA ASN A 226 15.83 4.57 -17.33
C ASN A 226 15.62 3.08 -17.02
N LEU A 227 15.78 2.18 -18.00
CA LEU A 227 15.82 0.73 -17.75
C LEU A 227 17.07 0.37 -16.96
N THR A 228 18.23 0.82 -17.44
CA THR A 228 19.53 0.57 -16.79
C THR A 228 19.61 1.27 -15.44
N GLU A 229 19.20 2.55 -15.38
CA GLU A 229 19.16 3.31 -14.12
C GLU A 229 18.31 2.60 -13.05
N TYR A 230 17.14 2.08 -13.44
CA TYR A 230 16.29 1.35 -12.50
C TYR A 230 16.89 0.01 -12.09
N ALA A 231 17.47 -0.74 -13.04
CA ALA A 231 18.13 -2.00 -12.76
C ALA A 231 19.30 -1.81 -11.78
N GLU A 232 20.17 -0.85 -12.02
CA GLU A 232 21.30 -0.51 -11.14
C GLU A 232 20.81 -0.10 -9.75
N LYS A 233 19.80 0.78 -9.69
CA LYS A 233 19.26 1.27 -8.41
C LYS A 233 18.64 0.16 -7.57
N ILE A 234 17.92 -0.80 -8.18
CA ILE A 234 17.33 -1.90 -7.43
C ILE A 234 18.37 -2.94 -7.06
N LEU A 235 19.31 -3.26 -7.96
CA LEU A 235 20.41 -4.19 -7.69
C LEU A 235 21.33 -3.69 -6.58
N SER A 236 21.51 -2.38 -6.43
CA SER A 236 22.27 -1.81 -5.30
C SER A 236 21.68 -2.09 -3.91
N LYS A 237 20.46 -2.65 -3.84
CA LYS A 237 19.82 -3.12 -2.59
C LYS A 237 20.00 -4.59 -2.32
N PHE A 238 20.75 -5.29 -3.16
CA PHE A 238 21.04 -6.72 -3.04
C PHE A 238 22.52 -6.96 -2.77
N PRO A 239 22.88 -8.13 -2.21
CA PRO A 239 24.27 -8.58 -2.17
C PRO A 239 24.87 -8.73 -3.58
N ASP A 240 26.19 -8.56 -3.73
CA ASP A 240 26.91 -8.60 -5.02
C ASP A 240 26.68 -9.89 -5.82
N SER A 241 26.37 -11.00 -5.15
CA SER A 241 26.04 -12.27 -5.78
C SER A 241 24.73 -12.26 -6.56
N LEU A 242 23.82 -11.30 -6.28
CA LEU A 242 22.52 -11.14 -6.93
C LEU A 242 22.57 -9.91 -7.87
N ASN A 243 23.11 -10.08 -9.06
CA ASN A 243 23.54 -9.01 -9.95
C ASN A 243 22.90 -8.99 -11.35
N LYS A 244 21.90 -9.84 -11.58
CA LYS A 244 21.11 -9.86 -12.82
C LYS A 244 19.64 -9.71 -12.53
N ILE A 245 18.93 -8.96 -13.38
CA ILE A 245 17.49 -8.70 -13.22
C ILE A 245 16.73 -8.94 -14.52
N TYR A 246 15.55 -9.55 -14.40
CA TYR A 246 14.55 -9.69 -15.45
C TYR A 246 13.29 -8.94 -15.04
N PHE A 247 12.88 -7.94 -15.80
CA PHE A 247 11.64 -7.20 -15.54
C PHE A 247 10.44 -7.90 -16.17
N LEU A 248 9.33 -7.91 -15.45
CA LEU A 248 8.04 -8.49 -15.80
C LEU A 248 6.90 -7.56 -15.35
N ASN A 249 5.65 -8.06 -15.39
CA ASN A 249 4.48 -7.23 -15.10
C ASN A 249 3.75 -7.62 -13.81
N SER A 250 4.09 -8.74 -13.22
CA SER A 250 3.47 -9.23 -11.98
C SER A 250 4.39 -10.17 -11.21
N GLY A 251 4.12 -10.30 -9.89
CA GLY A 251 4.76 -11.33 -9.08
C GLY A 251 4.46 -12.76 -9.56
N SER A 252 3.30 -13.00 -10.19
CA SER A 252 2.93 -14.31 -10.72
C SER A 252 3.80 -14.71 -11.92
N GLU A 253 4.05 -13.77 -12.85
CA GLU A 253 5.00 -13.98 -13.95
C GLU A 253 6.43 -14.16 -13.43
N ALA A 254 6.80 -13.39 -12.40
CA ALA A 254 8.11 -13.47 -11.80
C ALA A 254 8.35 -14.83 -11.11
N SER A 255 7.37 -15.37 -10.38
CA SER A 255 7.45 -16.72 -9.82
C SER A 255 7.58 -17.79 -10.89
N ASP A 256 6.83 -17.66 -11.99
CA ASP A 256 6.91 -18.59 -13.13
C ASP A 256 8.32 -18.56 -13.74
N LEU A 257 8.87 -17.37 -13.99
CA LEU A 257 10.23 -17.23 -14.53
C LEU A 257 11.29 -17.76 -13.54
N ALA A 258 11.14 -17.52 -12.23
CA ALA A 258 12.06 -18.03 -11.22
C ALA A 258 12.17 -19.56 -11.26
N ILE A 259 11.05 -20.27 -11.41
CA ILE A 259 11.04 -21.73 -11.58
C ILE A 259 11.69 -22.15 -12.90
N ARG A 260 11.48 -21.41 -14.00
CA ARG A 260 12.13 -21.68 -15.27
C ARG A 260 13.65 -21.52 -15.18
N LEU A 261 14.14 -20.50 -14.48
CA LEU A 261 15.57 -20.30 -14.18
C LEU A 261 16.14 -21.48 -13.39
N ALA A 262 15.44 -21.90 -12.32
CA ALA A 262 15.83 -23.05 -11.52
C ALA A 262 15.97 -24.33 -12.36
N TYR A 263 14.98 -24.65 -13.17
CA TYR A 263 15.04 -25.83 -14.07
C TYR A 263 16.13 -25.73 -15.12
N SER A 264 16.30 -24.54 -15.70
CA SER A 264 17.33 -24.33 -16.72
C SER A 264 18.74 -24.47 -16.16
N HIS A 265 18.97 -24.00 -14.94
CA HIS A 265 20.28 -24.04 -14.29
C HIS A 265 20.61 -25.45 -13.77
N THR A 266 19.72 -26.04 -12.97
CA THR A 266 19.97 -27.31 -12.28
C THR A 266 19.78 -28.54 -13.17
N LYS A 267 18.98 -28.45 -14.24
CA LYS A 267 18.50 -29.59 -15.06
C LYS A 267 17.66 -30.60 -14.27
N LEU A 268 17.21 -30.24 -13.08
CA LEU A 268 16.33 -31.02 -12.23
C LEU A 268 14.88 -30.54 -12.41
N ASN A 269 13.90 -31.26 -11.86
CA ASN A 269 12.49 -31.02 -12.20
C ASN A 269 11.51 -30.96 -11.03
N LYS A 270 11.95 -31.12 -9.76
CA LYS A 270 11.08 -31.03 -8.59
C LYS A 270 11.26 -29.72 -7.84
N ILE A 271 10.17 -29.18 -7.33
CA ILE A 271 10.17 -27.96 -6.53
C ILE A 271 9.61 -28.27 -5.13
N MET A 272 10.37 -27.89 -4.11
CA MET A 272 9.94 -27.94 -2.72
C MET A 272 9.23 -26.63 -2.35
N VAL A 273 8.07 -26.75 -1.66
CA VAL A 273 7.22 -25.63 -1.25
C VAL A 273 6.73 -25.81 0.18
N LEU A 274 6.44 -24.71 0.86
CA LEU A 274 5.85 -24.74 2.19
C LEU A 274 4.33 -24.95 2.14
N GLU A 275 3.82 -25.67 3.14
CA GLU A 275 2.40 -25.70 3.44
C GLU A 275 1.86 -24.27 3.61
N ASN A 276 0.68 -23.99 3.02
CA ASN A 276 0.03 -22.68 2.94
C ASN A 276 0.82 -21.56 2.24
N GLY A 277 1.91 -21.88 1.52
CA GLY A 277 2.63 -20.93 0.68
C GLY A 277 1.79 -20.47 -0.53
N TYR A 278 1.99 -19.24 -0.99
CA TYR A 278 1.32 -18.67 -2.17
C TYR A 278 2.29 -17.89 -3.06
N HIS A 279 2.41 -18.30 -4.31
CA HIS A 279 3.41 -17.77 -5.25
C HIS A 279 2.82 -17.32 -6.60
N GLY A 280 1.53 -17.06 -6.67
CA GLY A 280 0.89 -16.50 -7.87
C GLY A 280 -0.27 -17.32 -8.42
N HIS A 281 -0.77 -16.90 -9.59
CA HIS A 281 -1.99 -17.45 -10.22
C HIS A 281 -1.81 -17.84 -11.69
N THR A 282 -0.58 -17.85 -12.21
CA THR A 282 -0.26 -18.62 -13.44
C THR A 282 -0.44 -20.10 -13.13
N GLN A 283 -0.55 -20.96 -14.15
CA GLN A 283 -0.68 -22.40 -13.89
C GLN A 283 0.45 -22.92 -13.01
N ARG A 284 1.70 -22.53 -13.31
CA ARG A 284 2.85 -22.89 -12.49
C ARG A 284 2.81 -22.25 -11.09
N GLY A 285 2.42 -20.99 -11.00
CA GLY A 285 2.19 -20.31 -9.72
C GLY A 285 1.17 -21.03 -8.84
N ILE A 286 0.08 -21.57 -9.42
CA ILE A 286 -0.92 -22.40 -8.71
C ILE A 286 -0.30 -23.72 -8.28
N ASP A 287 0.44 -24.39 -9.16
CA ASP A 287 1.04 -25.70 -8.90
C ASP A 287 2.07 -25.65 -7.75
N ILE A 288 2.80 -24.54 -7.57
CA ILE A 288 3.76 -24.32 -6.47
C ILE A 288 3.14 -23.66 -5.22
N SER A 289 1.82 -23.42 -5.20
CA SER A 289 1.11 -22.75 -4.09
C SER A 289 0.20 -23.74 -3.36
N ASP A 290 0.63 -24.26 -2.21
CA ASP A 290 -0.21 -25.15 -1.39
C ASP A 290 -1.54 -24.49 -1.02
N TYR A 291 -1.54 -23.18 -0.73
CA TYR A 291 -2.75 -22.38 -0.52
C TYR A 291 -3.79 -22.51 -1.65
N LYS A 292 -3.35 -22.80 -2.89
CA LYS A 292 -4.20 -22.98 -4.06
C LYS A 292 -4.53 -24.44 -4.35
N PHE A 293 -3.52 -25.28 -4.54
CA PHE A 293 -3.75 -26.66 -4.94
C PHE A 293 -4.41 -27.50 -3.84
N ASN A 294 -4.19 -27.18 -2.57
CA ASN A 294 -4.79 -27.85 -1.41
C ASN A 294 -6.14 -27.25 -0.97
N ASN A 295 -6.62 -26.21 -1.67
CA ASN A 295 -7.95 -25.66 -1.43
C ASN A 295 -9.04 -26.71 -1.77
N LYS A 296 -10.21 -26.67 -1.09
CA LYS A 296 -11.35 -27.59 -1.35
C LYS A 296 -11.77 -27.66 -2.83
N LYS A 297 -11.52 -26.61 -3.62
CA LYS A 297 -11.78 -26.53 -5.06
C LYS A 297 -10.50 -26.58 -5.89
N GLY A 298 -9.35 -26.88 -5.26
CA GLY A 298 -8.05 -26.98 -5.91
C GLY A 298 -7.89 -28.28 -6.70
N GLN A 299 -6.90 -28.32 -7.59
CA GLN A 299 -6.62 -29.47 -8.45
C GLN A 299 -5.70 -30.51 -7.80
N GLY A 300 -5.36 -30.35 -6.52
CA GLY A 300 -4.42 -31.23 -5.83
C GLY A 300 -2.95 -30.93 -6.16
N LYS A 301 -2.07 -31.54 -5.39
CA LYS A 301 -0.62 -31.44 -5.52
C LYS A 301 -0.14 -32.24 -6.76
N LYS A 302 0.74 -31.63 -7.58
CA LYS A 302 1.38 -32.30 -8.71
C LYS A 302 2.56 -33.17 -8.25
N ASP A 303 2.94 -34.19 -9.03
CA ASP A 303 3.99 -35.14 -8.70
C ASP A 303 5.40 -34.52 -8.62
N TYR A 304 5.62 -33.39 -9.30
CA TYR A 304 6.87 -32.65 -9.24
C TYR A 304 6.96 -31.67 -8.06
N ILE A 305 5.95 -31.61 -7.20
CA ILE A 305 5.92 -30.75 -6.01
C ILE A 305 6.16 -31.56 -4.74
N ILE A 306 7.12 -31.12 -3.97
CA ILE A 306 7.43 -31.63 -2.62
C ILE A 306 6.88 -30.63 -1.62
N LYS A 307 5.80 -30.99 -0.94
CA LYS A 307 5.21 -30.15 0.11
C LYS A 307 5.82 -30.51 1.46
N VAL A 308 6.27 -29.48 2.19
CA VAL A 308 6.82 -29.64 3.53
C VAL A 308 6.05 -28.80 4.55
N PRO A 309 6.04 -29.17 5.84
CA PRO A 309 5.30 -28.47 6.87
C PRO A 309 5.68 -27.00 7.01
N MET A 310 4.70 -26.15 7.29
CA MET A 310 4.90 -24.75 7.64
C MET A 310 5.59 -24.64 9.00
N PRO A 311 6.77 -23.98 9.12
CA PRO A 311 7.52 -23.87 10.36
C PRO A 311 6.96 -22.81 11.31
N ASN A 312 5.76 -23.12 11.86
CA ASN A 312 4.99 -22.24 12.75
C ASN A 312 5.20 -22.64 14.21
N ILE A 313 5.72 -21.71 15.04
CA ILE A 313 6.01 -21.96 16.46
C ILE A 313 4.78 -21.73 17.38
N TYR A 314 3.71 -21.09 16.90
CA TYR A 314 2.54 -20.81 17.75
C TYR A 314 1.63 -22.04 17.93
N ASN A 315 1.24 -22.67 16.84
CA ASN A 315 0.31 -23.81 16.83
C ASN A 315 0.77 -24.99 15.95
N GLY A 316 2.03 -24.95 15.50
CA GLY A 316 2.62 -26.03 14.73
C GLY A 316 3.21 -27.17 15.59
N LYS A 317 3.83 -28.13 14.94
CA LYS A 317 4.41 -29.35 15.57
C LYS A 317 5.50 -29.02 16.60
N TYR A 318 6.32 -28.01 16.35
CA TYR A 318 7.42 -27.58 17.20
C TYR A 318 7.26 -26.11 17.58
N SER A 319 7.29 -25.80 18.88
CA SER A 319 6.84 -24.50 19.40
C SER A 319 7.91 -23.71 20.18
N LYS A 320 9.16 -24.21 20.28
CA LYS A 320 10.22 -23.50 20.98
C LYS A 320 10.90 -22.44 20.11
N ASP A 321 11.04 -21.23 20.62
CA ASP A 321 11.66 -20.10 19.89
C ASP A 321 13.15 -19.90 20.25
N ASP A 322 13.84 -20.96 20.63
CA ASP A 322 15.29 -21.00 20.94
C ASP A 322 16.16 -21.43 19.75
N GLY A 323 15.55 -21.59 18.56
CA GLY A 323 16.18 -22.11 17.35
C GLY A 323 16.07 -23.63 17.21
N SER A 324 15.66 -24.38 18.24
CA SER A 324 15.50 -25.83 18.15
C SER A 324 14.34 -26.22 17.25
N ALA A 325 13.22 -25.51 17.32
CA ALA A 325 12.08 -25.74 16.44
C ALA A 325 12.44 -25.57 14.96
N GLY A 326 13.22 -24.54 14.60
CA GLY A 326 13.67 -24.33 13.23
C GLY A 326 14.47 -25.51 12.68
N LYS A 327 15.41 -26.06 13.47
CA LYS A 327 16.19 -27.25 13.10
C LYS A 327 15.30 -28.49 12.95
N MET A 328 14.32 -28.68 13.84
CA MET A 328 13.43 -29.82 13.78
C MET A 328 12.49 -29.77 12.57
N TYR A 329 11.95 -28.59 12.24
CA TYR A 329 11.19 -28.41 11.01
C TYR A 329 12.04 -28.62 9.75
N ALA A 330 13.29 -28.14 9.78
CA ALA A 330 14.22 -28.37 8.67
C ALA A 330 14.56 -29.85 8.51
N TYR A 331 14.79 -30.56 9.60
CA TYR A 331 15.01 -32.02 9.58
C TYR A 331 13.82 -32.77 8.96
N ASP A 332 12.57 -32.46 9.37
CA ASP A 332 11.39 -33.07 8.78
C ASP A 332 11.29 -32.78 7.27
N ALA A 333 11.59 -31.54 6.86
CA ALA A 333 11.56 -31.13 5.45
C ALA A 333 12.67 -31.83 4.62
N ILE A 334 13.87 -31.97 5.18
CA ILE A 334 14.99 -32.67 4.53
C ILE A 334 14.65 -34.15 4.37
N LYS A 335 14.10 -34.80 5.38
CA LYS A 335 13.62 -36.20 5.27
C LYS A 335 12.57 -36.38 4.19
N GLU A 336 11.65 -35.42 4.04
CA GLU A 336 10.65 -35.47 2.97
C GLU A 336 11.32 -35.33 1.60
N MET A 337 12.30 -34.42 1.48
CA MET A 337 13.09 -34.20 0.27
C MET A 337 13.88 -35.46 -0.15
N GLU A 338 14.51 -36.15 0.80
CA GLU A 338 15.33 -37.35 0.56
C GLU A 338 14.55 -38.50 -0.12
N LYS A 339 13.24 -38.58 0.08
CA LYS A 339 12.37 -39.57 -0.59
C LYS A 339 12.36 -39.44 -2.12
N PHE A 340 12.76 -38.28 -2.63
CA PHE A 340 12.77 -37.96 -4.06
C PHE A 340 14.17 -37.98 -4.68
N GLY A 341 15.20 -38.36 -3.91
CA GLY A 341 16.59 -38.39 -4.36
C GLY A 341 17.11 -37.01 -4.80
N SER A 342 18.19 -36.98 -5.59
CA SER A 342 18.81 -35.74 -6.08
C SER A 342 18.04 -35.11 -7.26
N SER A 343 16.72 -34.94 -7.14
CA SER A 343 15.86 -34.41 -8.22
C SER A 343 15.27 -33.02 -7.93
N VAL A 344 15.67 -32.38 -6.82
CA VAL A 344 15.12 -31.09 -6.38
C VAL A 344 15.81 -29.93 -7.06
N ALA A 345 15.12 -29.30 -8.02
CA ALA A 345 15.59 -28.12 -8.74
C ALA A 345 15.63 -26.88 -7.83
N GLY A 346 14.70 -26.76 -6.91
CA GLY A 346 14.70 -25.63 -5.99
C GLY A 346 13.68 -25.72 -4.87
N PHE A 347 13.88 -24.83 -3.91
CA PHE A 347 12.94 -24.53 -2.83
C PHE A 347 12.47 -23.08 -2.96
N ILE A 348 11.15 -22.86 -2.98
CA ILE A 348 10.57 -21.52 -2.99
C ILE A 348 9.75 -21.27 -1.73
N CYS A 349 9.96 -20.11 -1.08
CA CYS A 349 9.14 -19.69 0.04
C CYS A 349 9.08 -18.17 0.20
N GLU A 350 8.02 -17.69 0.86
CA GLU A 350 7.93 -16.34 1.39
C GLU A 350 8.73 -16.27 2.71
N PRO A 351 9.58 -15.26 2.97
CA PRO A 351 10.30 -15.11 4.25
C PRO A 351 9.38 -14.97 5.47
N ILE A 352 8.21 -14.38 5.26
CA ILE A 352 7.06 -14.41 6.18
C ILE A 352 5.86 -14.84 5.34
N LEU A 353 5.24 -15.98 5.69
CA LEU A 353 4.12 -16.50 4.91
C LEU A 353 2.90 -15.58 5.04
N GLY A 354 2.53 -14.93 3.94
CA GLY A 354 1.38 -14.04 3.91
C GLY A 354 0.06 -14.78 4.04
N CYS A 355 -0.26 -15.66 3.09
CA CYS A 355 -1.50 -16.45 3.09
C CYS A 355 -1.54 -17.49 4.22
N GLY A 356 -0.39 -17.92 4.72
CA GLY A 356 -0.28 -18.79 5.90
C GLY A 356 -0.72 -18.11 7.21
N GLY A 357 -0.99 -16.79 7.20
CA GLY A 357 -1.43 -16.03 8.37
C GLY A 357 -0.32 -15.19 9.01
N GLN A 358 0.52 -14.56 8.20
CA GLN A 358 1.66 -13.73 8.60
C GLN A 358 2.65 -14.49 9.51
N ILE A 359 2.93 -15.75 9.15
CA ILE A 359 3.82 -16.62 9.92
C ILE A 359 5.28 -16.26 9.64
N SER A 360 5.97 -15.75 10.64
CA SER A 360 7.43 -15.72 10.66
C SER A 360 7.95 -17.14 10.77
N LEU A 361 8.85 -17.53 9.86
CA LEU A 361 9.43 -18.87 9.88
C LEU A 361 10.27 -19.09 11.16
N ALA A 362 10.20 -20.29 11.72
CA ALA A 362 10.97 -20.65 12.92
C ALA A 362 12.46 -20.34 12.73
N LYS A 363 13.08 -19.73 13.75
CA LYS A 363 14.47 -19.27 13.71
C LYS A 363 15.45 -20.39 13.29
N GLY A 364 16.30 -20.09 12.31
CA GLY A 364 17.30 -21.02 11.77
C GLY A 364 16.78 -21.99 10.70
N TYR A 365 15.45 -22.06 10.48
CA TYR A 365 14.87 -22.97 9.48
C TYR A 365 15.43 -22.77 8.07
N LEU A 366 15.42 -21.52 7.55
CA LEU A 366 15.91 -21.26 6.19
C LEU A 366 17.39 -21.55 6.01
N LYS A 367 18.21 -21.33 7.03
CA LYS A 367 19.64 -21.61 6.97
C LYS A 367 19.91 -23.10 6.74
N GLU A 368 19.24 -23.97 7.49
CA GLU A 368 19.36 -25.42 7.34
C GLU A 368 18.84 -25.91 5.97
N ILE A 369 17.66 -25.42 5.55
CA ILE A 369 17.05 -25.82 4.28
C ILE A 369 17.90 -25.35 3.08
N TYR A 370 18.37 -24.10 3.09
CA TYR A 370 19.20 -23.59 1.98
C TYR A 370 20.50 -24.39 1.85
N THR A 371 21.10 -24.77 2.98
CA THR A 371 22.28 -25.65 2.99
C THR A 371 21.97 -27.01 2.35
N ALA A 372 20.87 -27.63 2.75
CA ALA A 372 20.48 -28.95 2.24
C ALA A 372 20.10 -28.94 0.74
N ILE A 373 19.36 -27.92 0.28
CA ILE A 373 18.97 -27.76 -1.12
C ILE A 373 20.20 -27.59 -2.01
N ARG A 374 21.13 -26.73 -1.62
CA ARG A 374 22.39 -26.49 -2.37
C ARG A 374 23.30 -27.71 -2.38
N ALA A 375 23.35 -28.46 -1.30
CA ALA A 375 24.14 -29.72 -1.24
C ALA A 375 23.65 -30.76 -2.26
N GLN A 376 22.41 -30.69 -2.72
CA GLN A 376 21.85 -31.54 -3.77
C GLN A 376 21.88 -30.89 -5.17
N GLY A 377 22.52 -29.73 -5.32
CA GLY A 377 22.59 -28.99 -6.59
C GLY A 377 21.34 -28.18 -6.95
N GLY A 378 20.40 -28.04 -6.02
CA GLY A 378 19.21 -27.20 -6.17
C GLY A 378 19.47 -25.74 -5.81
N VAL A 379 18.52 -24.86 -6.14
CA VAL A 379 18.58 -23.41 -5.85
C VAL A 379 17.50 -22.96 -4.86
N CYS A 380 17.80 -21.91 -4.10
CA CYS A 380 16.90 -21.33 -3.11
C CYS A 380 16.26 -20.06 -3.66
N ILE A 381 14.93 -20.00 -3.64
CA ILE A 381 14.12 -18.91 -4.21
C ILE A 381 13.39 -18.21 -3.08
N SER A 382 13.65 -16.91 -2.87
CA SER A 382 12.91 -16.07 -1.93
C SER A 382 11.80 -15.31 -2.66
N ASP A 383 10.55 -15.48 -2.21
CA ASP A 383 9.41 -14.70 -2.70
C ASP A 383 9.21 -13.47 -1.83
N GLU A 384 9.73 -12.34 -2.31
CA GLU A 384 9.69 -11.03 -1.65
C GLU A 384 8.49 -10.15 -2.07
N VAL A 385 7.56 -10.71 -2.81
CA VAL A 385 6.41 -9.97 -3.37
C VAL A 385 5.57 -9.27 -2.30
N GLN A 386 5.60 -9.73 -1.04
CA GLN A 386 4.90 -9.10 0.06
C GLN A 386 5.82 -8.52 1.15
N THR A 387 7.03 -9.01 1.29
CA THR A 387 7.95 -8.71 2.40
C THR A 387 8.98 -7.65 2.08
N GLY A 388 9.31 -7.48 0.82
CA GLY A 388 10.35 -6.55 0.37
C GLY A 388 10.00 -5.05 0.45
N PHE A 389 10.93 -4.24 -0.03
CA PHE A 389 10.85 -2.77 -0.12
C PHE A 389 10.77 -2.06 1.24
N GLY A 390 11.51 -2.55 2.25
CA GLY A 390 11.62 -1.91 3.55
C GLY A 390 10.41 -2.07 4.46
N ARG A 391 9.39 -2.87 4.06
CA ARG A 391 8.17 -3.09 4.85
C ARG A 391 8.42 -3.66 6.24
N LEU A 392 9.48 -4.45 6.41
CA LEU A 392 9.83 -5.07 7.67
C LEU A 392 10.64 -4.15 8.62
N GLY A 393 11.01 -2.95 8.15
CA GLY A 393 11.68 -1.93 8.95
C GLY A 393 13.19 -2.17 9.06
N ASP A 394 13.63 -3.18 9.81
CA ASP A 394 15.06 -3.47 10.03
C ASP A 394 15.79 -3.92 8.77
N SER A 395 15.08 -4.45 7.78
CA SER A 395 15.65 -4.98 6.54
C SER A 395 14.90 -4.44 5.33
N PHE A 396 15.57 -4.34 4.19
CA PHE A 396 14.95 -3.95 2.93
C PHE A 396 14.26 -5.15 2.26
N TRP A 397 14.87 -6.34 2.39
CA TRP A 397 14.34 -7.62 1.93
C TRP A 397 13.99 -8.55 3.09
N GLY A 398 13.01 -9.40 2.91
CA GLY A 398 12.56 -10.33 3.93
C GLY A 398 13.56 -11.43 4.24
N PHE A 399 14.34 -11.91 3.27
CA PHE A 399 15.34 -12.96 3.49
C PHE A 399 16.45 -12.52 4.47
N GLU A 400 16.72 -11.22 4.57
CA GLU A 400 17.74 -10.66 5.47
C GLU A 400 17.43 -10.93 6.94
N ILE A 401 16.13 -11.02 7.34
CA ILE A 401 15.78 -11.33 8.73
C ILE A 401 16.12 -12.77 9.15
N HIS A 402 16.48 -13.62 8.20
CA HIS A 402 16.86 -15.03 8.43
C HIS A 402 18.36 -15.28 8.27
N ASP A 403 19.15 -14.22 8.05
CA ASP A 403 20.60 -14.29 7.82
C ASP A 403 20.99 -15.27 6.68
N VAL A 404 20.23 -15.26 5.59
CA VAL A 404 20.48 -16.08 4.40
C VAL A 404 20.47 -15.21 3.14
N ILE A 405 21.18 -15.69 2.09
CA ILE A 405 21.15 -15.10 0.74
C ILE A 405 20.54 -16.15 -0.19
N PRO A 406 19.40 -15.88 -0.86
CA PRO A 406 18.83 -16.78 -1.87
C PRO A 406 19.63 -16.75 -3.16
N ASP A 407 19.39 -17.70 -4.06
CA ASP A 407 19.99 -17.77 -5.39
C ASP A 407 19.12 -17.02 -6.43
N ILE A 408 17.82 -16.97 -6.16
CA ILE A 408 16.82 -16.24 -6.97
C ILE A 408 15.88 -15.49 -6.04
N VAL A 409 15.53 -14.26 -6.39
CA VAL A 409 14.55 -13.46 -5.67
C VAL A 409 13.42 -13.02 -6.59
N VAL A 410 12.18 -13.22 -6.14
CA VAL A 410 10.97 -12.78 -6.82
C VAL A 410 10.45 -11.52 -6.16
N ILE A 411 10.23 -10.45 -6.92
CA ILE A 411 9.67 -9.18 -6.43
C ILE A 411 8.47 -8.73 -7.29
N GLY A 412 7.60 -7.90 -6.70
CA GLY A 412 6.40 -7.44 -7.40
C GLY A 412 5.65 -6.39 -6.57
N LYS A 413 4.33 -6.43 -6.57
CA LYS A 413 3.38 -5.54 -5.85
C LYS A 413 3.90 -4.14 -5.52
N PRO A 414 4.77 -3.96 -4.47
CA PRO A 414 5.23 -2.64 -4.03
C PRO A 414 6.07 -1.90 -5.08
N MET A 415 6.74 -2.62 -6.00
CA MET A 415 7.60 -2.01 -7.02
C MET A 415 6.94 -0.86 -7.77
N GLY A 416 5.66 -1.01 -8.10
CA GLY A 416 4.92 -0.07 -8.95
C GLY A 416 3.96 0.83 -8.19
N ASN A 417 3.83 0.71 -6.87
CA ASN A 417 2.86 1.48 -6.08
C ASN A 417 1.43 1.46 -6.67
N GLY A 418 1.02 0.31 -7.21
CA GLY A 418 -0.27 0.12 -7.90
C GLY A 418 -0.16 -0.05 -9.41
N HIS A 419 0.96 0.36 -10.03
CA HIS A 419 1.25 0.06 -11.42
C HIS A 419 1.81 -1.37 -11.57
N PRO A 420 1.41 -2.13 -12.61
CA PRO A 420 1.84 -3.52 -12.77
C PRO A 420 3.35 -3.61 -13.11
N ILE A 421 4.14 -4.09 -12.16
CA ILE A 421 5.57 -4.40 -12.30
C ILE A 421 5.88 -5.62 -11.45
N GLY A 422 6.74 -6.50 -11.98
CA GLY A 422 7.39 -7.59 -11.29
C GLY A 422 8.83 -7.73 -11.77
N ALA A 423 9.66 -8.42 -11.01
CA ALA A 423 11.00 -8.77 -11.50
C ALA A 423 11.52 -10.03 -10.80
N VAL A 424 12.51 -10.64 -11.44
CA VAL A 424 13.34 -11.70 -10.87
C VAL A 424 14.78 -11.22 -10.82
N ILE A 425 15.40 -11.37 -9.67
CA ILE A 425 16.82 -11.09 -9.44
C ILE A 425 17.55 -12.41 -9.23
N THR A 426 18.73 -12.57 -9.82
CA THR A 426 19.53 -13.78 -9.70
C THR A 426 21.03 -13.51 -9.90
N SER A 427 21.86 -14.55 -9.79
CA SER A 427 23.28 -14.48 -10.10
C SER A 427 23.57 -14.49 -11.61
N ASN A 428 24.77 -14.01 -11.98
CA ASN A 428 25.24 -14.10 -13.35
C ASN A 428 25.26 -15.55 -13.85
N GLU A 429 25.71 -16.50 -13.02
CA GLU A 429 25.80 -17.92 -13.37
C GLU A 429 24.44 -18.53 -13.77
N ILE A 430 23.39 -18.25 -12.99
CA ILE A 430 22.04 -18.74 -13.29
C ILE A 430 21.50 -18.05 -14.56
N ALA A 431 21.75 -16.76 -14.72
CA ALA A 431 21.36 -16.02 -15.91
C ALA A 431 22.05 -16.53 -17.18
N GLU A 432 23.35 -16.85 -17.12
CA GLU A 432 24.09 -17.45 -18.21
C GLU A 432 23.58 -18.85 -18.57
N SER A 433 23.23 -19.66 -17.57
CA SER A 433 22.61 -20.97 -17.82
C SER A 433 21.30 -20.84 -18.59
N PHE A 434 20.48 -19.84 -18.23
CA PHE A 434 19.20 -19.58 -18.89
C PHE A 434 19.37 -19.02 -20.30
N SER A 435 20.41 -18.20 -20.55
CA SER A 435 20.68 -17.60 -21.88
C SER A 435 21.04 -18.59 -22.97
N LYS A 436 21.44 -19.81 -22.59
CA LYS A 436 21.71 -20.93 -23.51
C LYS A 436 20.44 -21.59 -24.06
N GLY A 437 19.27 -21.20 -23.55
CA GLY A 437 17.96 -21.71 -23.96
C GLY A 437 17.27 -20.83 -25.01
N VAL A 438 15.95 -20.92 -25.05
CA VAL A 438 15.12 -20.12 -25.96
C VAL A 438 15.11 -18.65 -25.50
N GLU A 439 15.10 -17.71 -26.47
CA GLU A 439 15.02 -16.27 -26.19
C GLU A 439 13.93 -15.96 -25.16
N PHE A 440 14.27 -15.09 -24.21
CA PHE A 440 13.30 -14.50 -23.29
C PHE A 440 12.90 -13.10 -23.75
N PHE A 441 11.60 -12.87 -23.90
CA PHE A 441 11.04 -11.58 -24.25
C PHE A 441 9.73 -11.35 -23.49
N SER A 442 9.57 -10.13 -22.93
CA SER A 442 8.32 -9.64 -22.37
C SER A 442 7.94 -8.33 -23.06
N SER A 443 6.74 -8.25 -23.63
CA SER A 443 6.28 -7.06 -24.36
C SER A 443 6.22 -5.80 -23.49
N PHE A 444 5.92 -5.95 -22.21
CA PHE A 444 5.73 -4.83 -21.27
C PHE A 444 6.72 -4.82 -20.12
N GLY A 445 7.39 -5.93 -19.81
CA GLY A 445 8.39 -5.99 -18.74
C GLY A 445 9.52 -5.01 -18.99
N GLY A 446 9.81 -4.13 -18.04
CA GLY A 446 10.88 -3.14 -18.14
C GLY A 446 10.59 -1.96 -19.07
N ASN A 447 9.33 -1.71 -19.49
CA ASN A 447 9.00 -0.55 -20.30
C ASN A 447 9.35 0.78 -19.61
N PRO A 448 9.61 1.87 -20.36
CA PRO A 448 10.08 3.13 -19.80
C PRO A 448 9.19 3.72 -18.70
N VAL A 449 7.87 3.60 -18.80
CA VAL A 449 6.93 4.13 -17.80
C VAL A 449 7.02 3.34 -16.50
N SER A 450 7.06 2.00 -16.60
CA SER A 450 7.25 1.13 -15.43
C SER A 450 8.58 1.40 -14.73
N CYS A 451 9.68 1.58 -15.49
CA CYS A 451 10.99 1.91 -14.91
C CYS A 451 10.99 3.28 -14.20
N ALA A 452 10.38 4.31 -14.81
CA ALA A 452 10.26 5.62 -14.18
C ALA A 452 9.45 5.58 -12.87
N ILE A 453 8.37 4.81 -12.84
CA ILE A 453 7.55 4.59 -11.64
C ILE A 453 8.36 3.86 -10.57
N GLY A 454 9.02 2.75 -10.91
CA GLY A 454 9.81 1.96 -9.97
C GLY A 454 10.97 2.76 -9.35
N LEU A 455 11.68 3.55 -10.18
CA LEU A 455 12.70 4.51 -9.71
C LEU A 455 12.12 5.53 -8.74
N SER A 456 10.95 6.08 -9.06
CA SER A 456 10.27 7.05 -8.20
C SER A 456 9.93 6.44 -6.84
N VAL A 457 9.41 5.20 -6.82
CA VAL A 457 9.10 4.47 -5.58
C VAL A 457 10.35 4.30 -4.70
N LEU A 458 11.48 3.83 -5.26
CA LEU A 458 12.73 3.67 -4.51
C LEU A 458 13.22 5.00 -3.94
N LYS A 459 13.23 6.06 -4.76
CA LYS A 459 13.64 7.40 -4.34
C LYS A 459 12.77 7.97 -3.22
N ILE A 460 11.45 7.69 -3.23
CA ILE A 460 10.52 8.12 -2.18
C ILE A 460 10.78 7.36 -0.88
N ILE A 461 10.92 6.02 -0.93
CA ILE A 461 11.22 5.21 0.26
C ILE A 461 12.45 5.75 0.98
N GLU A 462 13.52 6.09 0.23
CA GLU A 462 14.75 6.65 0.79
C GLU A 462 14.54 8.08 1.31
N LYS A 463 13.99 8.98 0.49
CA LYS A 463 13.88 10.41 0.80
C LYS A 463 12.94 10.69 1.97
N GLU A 464 11.87 9.92 2.10
CA GLU A 464 10.86 10.09 3.14
C GLU A 464 11.11 9.15 4.34
N ASN A 465 12.25 8.44 4.36
CA ASN A 465 12.65 7.51 5.43
C ASN A 465 11.56 6.47 5.78
N LEU A 466 10.84 5.97 4.75
CA LEU A 466 9.68 5.12 4.96
C LEU A 466 10.03 3.75 5.55
N GLN A 467 11.23 3.23 5.33
CA GLN A 467 11.70 2.01 5.96
C GLN A 467 11.86 2.18 7.48
N GLU A 468 12.47 3.28 7.93
CA GLU A 468 12.58 3.59 9.36
C GLU A 468 11.20 3.85 9.98
N ASN A 469 10.31 4.53 9.26
CA ASN A 469 8.93 4.70 9.69
C ASN A 469 8.23 3.32 9.89
N ALA A 470 8.43 2.38 8.97
CA ALA A 470 7.88 1.02 9.09
C ALA A 470 8.40 0.29 10.35
N LYS A 471 9.68 0.50 10.72
CA LYS A 471 10.24 -0.03 11.96
C LYS A 471 9.57 0.58 13.18
N VAL A 472 9.66 1.89 13.32
CA VAL A 472 9.20 2.62 14.52
C VAL A 472 7.68 2.48 14.73
N VAL A 473 6.91 2.64 13.65
CA VAL A 473 5.44 2.51 13.73
C VAL A 473 5.03 1.05 13.90
N GLY A 474 5.73 0.12 13.23
CA GLY A 474 5.46 -1.31 13.35
C GLY A 474 5.68 -1.85 14.77
N GLU A 475 6.81 -1.52 15.40
CA GLU A 475 7.11 -1.87 16.80
C GLU A 475 6.03 -1.30 17.75
N PHE A 476 5.67 -0.04 17.56
CA PHE A 476 4.61 0.60 18.34
C PHE A 476 3.27 -0.12 18.14
N TYR A 477 2.88 -0.43 16.91
CA TYR A 477 1.63 -1.09 16.56
C TYR A 477 1.54 -2.50 17.16
N ILE A 478 2.61 -3.29 17.05
CA ILE A 478 2.73 -4.62 17.68
C ILE A 478 2.59 -4.49 19.21
N SER A 479 3.21 -3.47 19.83
CA SER A 479 3.12 -3.25 21.28
C SER A 479 1.69 -2.98 21.74
N LEU A 480 0.91 -2.22 20.95
CA LEU A 480 -0.51 -1.98 21.20
C LEU A 480 -1.33 -3.26 21.13
N PHE A 481 -1.11 -4.09 20.10
CA PHE A 481 -1.78 -5.39 19.99
C PHE A 481 -1.41 -6.35 21.11
N LYS A 482 -0.15 -6.39 21.55
CA LYS A 482 0.29 -7.20 22.69
C LYS A 482 -0.37 -6.72 24.01
N LYS A 483 -0.59 -5.42 24.18
CA LYS A 483 -1.37 -4.89 25.32
C LYS A 483 -2.83 -5.37 25.25
N LEU A 484 -3.41 -5.34 24.05
CA LEU A 484 -4.78 -5.81 23.82
C LEU A 484 -4.92 -7.32 24.07
N GLN A 485 -3.94 -8.13 23.63
CA GLN A 485 -3.85 -9.58 23.86
C GLN A 485 -3.87 -9.94 25.36
N LYS A 486 -3.15 -9.18 26.20
CA LYS A 486 -3.17 -9.39 27.66
C LYS A 486 -4.58 -9.22 28.24
N LYS A 487 -5.39 -8.34 27.65
CA LYS A 487 -6.73 -7.98 28.11
C LYS A 487 -7.83 -8.89 27.56
N TYR A 488 -7.66 -9.39 26.33
CA TYR A 488 -8.68 -10.17 25.61
C TYR A 488 -8.13 -11.53 25.19
N LYS A 489 -8.63 -12.59 25.83
CA LYS A 489 -8.17 -13.97 25.62
C LYS A 489 -8.55 -14.58 24.27
N CYS A 490 -9.41 -13.90 23.51
CA CYS A 490 -9.70 -14.24 22.11
C CYS A 490 -8.59 -13.81 21.13
N ILE A 491 -7.58 -13.06 21.61
CA ILE A 491 -6.37 -12.78 20.82
C ILE A 491 -5.31 -13.81 21.24
N GLY A 492 -5.11 -14.82 20.38
CA GLY A 492 -4.23 -15.95 20.65
C GLY A 492 -2.75 -15.62 20.45
N ASP A 493 -2.44 -14.93 19.34
CA ASP A 493 -1.07 -14.55 19.01
C ASP A 493 -1.01 -13.19 18.30
N VAL A 494 0.11 -12.50 18.49
CA VAL A 494 0.45 -11.23 17.80
C VAL A 494 1.86 -11.36 17.26
N ARG A 495 1.99 -11.43 15.96
CA ARG A 495 3.25 -11.70 15.24
C ARG A 495 3.46 -10.75 14.07
N GLY A 496 4.67 -10.76 13.54
CA GLY A 496 5.08 -9.96 12.39
C GLY A 496 6.26 -9.06 12.69
N LYS A 497 6.64 -8.24 11.71
CA LYS A 497 7.77 -7.31 11.79
C LYS A 497 7.47 -6.08 10.96
N GLY A 498 7.89 -4.90 11.42
CA GLY A 498 7.57 -3.64 10.78
C GLY A 498 6.06 -3.48 10.55
N LEU A 499 5.68 -3.08 9.35
CA LEU A 499 4.26 -2.95 8.94
C LEU A 499 3.75 -4.20 8.20
N PHE A 500 4.10 -5.38 8.70
CA PHE A 500 3.63 -6.68 8.24
C PHE A 500 3.18 -7.49 9.46
N ILE A 501 1.92 -7.35 9.88
CA ILE A 501 1.44 -7.83 11.18
C ILE A 501 0.24 -8.75 11.01
N GLY A 502 0.21 -9.83 11.78
CA GLY A 502 -0.90 -10.75 11.95
C GLY A 502 -1.35 -10.85 13.41
N VAL A 503 -2.66 -10.82 13.61
CA VAL A 503 -3.27 -10.99 14.94
C VAL A 503 -4.22 -12.19 14.87
N GLU A 504 -3.86 -13.27 15.53
CA GLU A 504 -4.61 -14.51 15.52
C GLU A 504 -5.82 -14.44 16.45
N ILE A 505 -6.99 -14.66 15.91
CA ILE A 505 -8.25 -14.67 16.67
C ILE A 505 -8.64 -16.12 16.95
N VAL A 506 -8.88 -16.41 18.22
CA VAL A 506 -9.16 -17.77 18.73
C VAL A 506 -10.39 -17.76 19.65
N LYS A 507 -10.99 -18.92 19.86
CA LYS A 507 -12.00 -19.08 20.89
C LYS A 507 -11.39 -18.78 22.27
N GLU A 508 -12.14 -18.13 23.13
CA GLU A 508 -11.63 -17.65 24.41
C GLU A 508 -11.02 -18.81 25.23
N ASN A 509 -9.78 -18.59 25.71
CA ASN A 509 -8.99 -19.57 26.47
C ASN A 509 -8.60 -20.87 25.73
N LEU A 510 -8.83 -20.93 24.41
CA LEU A 510 -8.45 -22.07 23.56
C LEU A 510 -7.48 -21.61 22.46
N LYS A 511 -6.75 -22.53 21.85
CA LYS A 511 -5.99 -22.24 20.62
C LYS A 511 -6.80 -22.51 19.34
N GLU A 512 -8.10 -22.79 19.48
CA GLU A 512 -8.96 -23.04 18.34
C GLU A 512 -9.24 -21.77 17.54
N PRO A 513 -9.08 -21.79 16.22
CA PRO A 513 -9.36 -20.63 15.37
C PRO A 513 -10.82 -20.16 15.46
N ASP A 514 -11.03 -18.85 15.59
CA ASP A 514 -12.35 -18.23 15.53
C ASP A 514 -12.50 -17.33 14.29
N LYS A 515 -12.88 -17.96 13.17
CA LYS A 515 -13.15 -17.26 11.91
C LYS A 515 -14.35 -16.32 12.00
N ILE A 516 -15.37 -16.67 12.78
CA ILE A 516 -16.61 -15.89 12.90
C ILE A 516 -16.28 -14.56 13.57
N LEU A 517 -15.58 -14.60 14.69
CA LEU A 517 -15.15 -13.41 15.40
C LEU A 517 -14.20 -12.54 14.56
N ALA A 518 -13.23 -13.16 13.87
CA ALA A 518 -12.31 -12.43 12.98
C ALA A 518 -13.06 -11.69 11.86
N ASN A 519 -14.01 -12.33 11.20
CA ASN A 519 -14.84 -11.69 10.17
C ASN A 519 -15.74 -10.60 10.76
N LYS A 520 -16.30 -10.79 11.95
CA LYS A 520 -17.09 -9.77 12.64
C LYS A 520 -16.26 -8.53 12.93
N ILE A 521 -15.04 -8.70 13.46
CA ILE A 521 -14.10 -7.60 13.71
C ILE A 521 -13.76 -6.86 12.40
N LYS A 522 -13.45 -7.60 11.33
CA LYS A 522 -13.15 -7.02 10.00
C LYS A 522 -14.29 -6.15 9.47
N ASN A 523 -15.52 -6.64 9.51
CA ASN A 523 -16.68 -5.91 8.98
C ASN A 523 -17.08 -4.73 9.88
N GLU A 524 -16.98 -4.86 11.20
CA GLU A 524 -17.20 -3.75 12.14
C GLU A 524 -16.15 -2.65 11.98
N LEU A 525 -14.87 -2.99 11.73
CA LEU A 525 -13.85 -2.00 11.41
C LEU A 525 -14.17 -1.27 10.10
N ARG A 526 -14.61 -2.01 9.06
CA ARG A 526 -15.08 -1.38 7.82
C ARG A 526 -16.22 -0.39 8.08
N ASN A 527 -17.18 -0.73 8.95
CA ASN A 527 -18.28 0.15 9.35
C ASN A 527 -17.79 1.40 10.14
N ASN A 528 -16.61 1.30 10.77
CA ASN A 528 -15.92 2.43 11.42
C ASN A 528 -14.86 3.08 10.49
N ASN A 529 -14.98 2.90 9.19
CA ASN A 529 -14.11 3.47 8.15
C ASN A 529 -12.63 3.06 8.29
N ILE A 530 -12.36 1.82 8.70
CA ILE A 530 -11.02 1.24 8.78
C ILE A 530 -11.00 -0.05 7.96
N LEU A 531 -10.06 -0.12 7.01
CA LEU A 531 -9.89 -1.29 6.17
C LEU A 531 -8.82 -2.22 6.76
N ILE A 532 -9.20 -3.48 6.99
CA ILE A 532 -8.32 -4.56 7.42
C ILE A 532 -8.73 -5.84 6.70
N GLY A 533 -7.82 -6.80 6.56
CA GLY A 533 -8.13 -8.10 5.97
C GLY A 533 -8.13 -9.25 6.98
N THR A 534 -8.55 -10.43 6.53
CA THR A 534 -8.33 -11.70 7.22
C THR A 534 -7.53 -12.64 6.34
N ASP A 535 -6.73 -13.51 6.95
CA ASP A 535 -5.88 -14.48 6.28
C ASP A 535 -5.70 -15.76 7.15
N GLY A 536 -4.77 -16.60 6.75
CA GLY A 536 -4.48 -17.87 7.41
C GLY A 536 -5.36 -19.02 6.94
N PRO A 537 -4.95 -20.28 7.17
CA PRO A 537 -5.65 -21.48 6.71
C PRO A 537 -7.12 -21.54 7.17
N ASN A 538 -7.39 -21.00 8.35
CA ASN A 538 -8.72 -20.98 8.96
C ASN A 538 -9.43 -19.61 8.80
N GLY A 539 -8.83 -18.63 8.14
CA GLY A 539 -9.40 -17.30 7.95
C GLY A 539 -9.62 -16.50 9.25
N ASN A 540 -8.86 -16.82 10.28
CA ASN A 540 -8.99 -16.27 11.64
C ASN A 540 -7.87 -15.27 12.02
N VAL A 541 -6.95 -14.96 11.11
CA VAL A 541 -5.87 -14.02 11.36
C VAL A 541 -6.24 -12.66 10.78
N LEU A 542 -6.40 -11.65 11.63
CA LEU A 542 -6.51 -10.27 11.17
C LEU A 542 -5.14 -9.86 10.62
N LYS A 543 -5.11 -9.43 9.36
CA LYS A 543 -3.89 -8.97 8.72
C LYS A 543 -3.90 -7.47 8.50
N THR A 544 -2.80 -6.83 8.86
CA THR A 544 -2.58 -5.42 8.62
C THR A 544 -1.22 -5.20 7.96
N LYS A 545 -1.25 -4.62 6.76
CA LYS A 545 -0.09 -4.34 5.91
C LYS A 545 -0.28 -2.99 5.21
N PRO A 546 -0.41 -1.89 5.97
CA PRO A 546 -0.70 -0.57 5.42
C PRO A 546 0.42 -0.07 4.49
N PRO A 547 0.19 1.02 3.74
CA PRO A 547 1.26 1.81 3.13
C PRO A 547 2.30 2.24 4.17
N LEU A 548 3.57 2.40 3.77
CA LEU A 548 4.65 2.73 4.71
C LEU A 548 4.55 4.14 5.32
N CYS A 549 3.71 5.00 4.78
CA CYS A 549 3.38 6.32 5.36
C CYS A 549 2.38 6.25 6.52
N PHE A 550 1.99 5.06 6.96
CA PHE A 550 1.14 4.85 8.13
C PHE A 550 1.77 5.43 9.40
N THR A 551 0.97 6.06 10.27
CA THR A 551 1.47 6.76 11.46
C THR A 551 1.14 6.03 12.77
N LYS A 552 1.73 6.47 13.89
CA LYS A 552 1.39 5.96 15.22
C LYS A 552 -0.08 6.24 15.59
N GLU A 553 -0.59 7.40 15.21
CA GLU A 553 -2.00 7.79 15.42
C GLU A 553 -2.95 6.87 14.64
N ASN A 554 -2.55 6.48 13.42
CA ASN A 554 -3.31 5.51 12.63
C ASN A 554 -3.33 4.14 13.33
N ALA A 555 -2.19 3.68 13.84
CA ALA A 555 -2.08 2.42 14.59
C ALA A 555 -2.95 2.43 15.86
N GLU A 556 -2.92 3.54 16.62
CA GLU A 556 -3.81 3.73 17.78
C GLU A 556 -5.28 3.70 17.39
N MET A 557 -5.64 4.37 16.27
CA MET A 557 -7.02 4.39 15.78
C MET A 557 -7.53 2.97 15.51
N VAL A 558 -6.74 2.14 14.83
CA VAL A 558 -7.11 0.74 14.54
C VAL A 558 -7.32 -0.04 15.84
N VAL A 559 -6.33 -0.03 16.74
CA VAL A 559 -6.37 -0.84 17.97
C VAL A 559 -7.48 -0.38 18.92
N LYS A 560 -7.70 0.93 19.07
CA LYS A 560 -8.81 1.49 19.87
C LYS A 560 -10.18 1.07 19.31
N ASN A 561 -10.34 1.00 17.99
CA ASN A 561 -11.59 0.53 17.39
C ASN A 561 -11.77 -0.98 17.57
N ILE A 562 -10.73 -1.79 17.41
CA ILE A 562 -10.79 -3.23 17.75
C ILE A 562 -11.19 -3.41 19.22
N GLU A 563 -10.60 -2.67 20.14
CA GLU A 563 -10.95 -2.75 21.56
C GLU A 563 -12.42 -2.38 21.83
N LYS A 564 -12.93 -1.32 21.18
CA LYS A 564 -14.36 -0.95 21.28
C LYS A 564 -15.27 -2.07 20.79
N ILE A 565 -14.92 -2.70 19.65
CA ILE A 565 -15.67 -3.82 19.07
C ILE A 565 -15.67 -5.01 20.03
N LEU A 566 -14.52 -5.39 20.59
CA LEU A 566 -14.41 -6.50 21.53
C LEU A 566 -15.18 -6.24 22.84
N LYS A 567 -15.14 -5.00 23.38
CA LYS A 567 -15.96 -4.60 24.54
C LYS A 567 -17.46 -4.77 24.25
N LYS A 568 -17.93 -4.28 23.10
CA LYS A 568 -19.34 -4.37 22.70
C LYS A 568 -19.78 -5.83 22.54
N ILE A 569 -18.94 -6.68 21.97
CA ILE A 569 -19.24 -8.12 21.82
C ILE A 569 -19.32 -8.80 23.17
N LYS A 570 -18.39 -8.50 24.11
CA LYS A 570 -18.39 -9.08 25.47
C LYS A 570 -19.59 -8.65 26.32
N GLN A 571 -20.15 -7.48 26.07
CA GLN A 571 -21.36 -6.98 26.76
C GLN A 571 -22.65 -7.58 26.20
N ALA A 572 -22.62 -8.14 25.00
CA ALA A 572 -23.77 -8.73 24.31
C ALA A 572 -23.89 -10.26 24.51
N ILE A 573 -22.91 -10.87 25.21
CA ILE A 573 -22.90 -12.27 25.67
C ILE A 573 -23.26 -12.28 27.15
#